data_76ed6d93e8ed7496c78e268822e0ade6
#
_entry.id   76ed6d93e8ed7496c78e268822e0ade6
#
_cell.length_a   1.000
_cell.length_b   1.000
_cell.length_c   1.000
_cell.angle_alpha   90.00
_cell.angle_beta   90.00
_cell.angle_gamma   90.00
#
_symmetry.space_group_name_H-M   'P 1'
#
loop_
_entity.id
_entity.type
_entity.pdbx_description
1 polymer ?
#
loop_
_entity_poly.entity_id
_entity_poly.type
_entity_poly.pdbx_seq_one_letter_code
_entity_poly.pdbx_strand_id
1 'polypeptide(L)'
;MADVSTSEPIVIDLPGGESIEVNNSHWTEIASADWNHLRDDGFVQWTQTICRHEYGRILVYVVLLPTSGILKTAGEILPAGTDVTDAVERLAQRFDVPSNVPYSCIQRYRRALRESR
;
A
#
# COMPACT_ATOMS: atom_id res chain seq x y z
N MET A 1 -7.39 -26.79 6.78
CA MET A 1 -6.99 -26.27 6.58
C MET A 1 -6.87 -25.42 6.11
N ALA A 2 -6.84 -25.20 5.89
CA ALA A 2 -6.50 -24.51 5.52
C ALA A 2 -6.29 -23.65 5.27
N ASP A 3 -5.96 -23.46 5.06
CA ASP A 3 -5.68 -22.62 4.86
C ASP A 3 -5.70 -21.80 4.32
N VAL A 4 -5.73 -21.81 4.30
CA VAL A 4 -5.69 -21.10 3.90
C VAL A 4 -5.56 -20.11 3.57
N SER A 5 -5.52 -20.05 4.00
CA SER A 5 -5.25 -18.82 3.84
C SER A 5 -4.51 -18.31 2.89
N THR A 6 -4.51 -18.80 2.25
CA THR A 6 -3.82 -18.33 1.17
C THR A 6 -4.39 -17.09 0.68
N SER A 7 -3.88 -16.07 1.15
CA SER A 7 -4.10 -14.80 0.58
C SER A 7 -3.83 -14.88 -0.88
N GLU A 8 -4.80 -14.62 -1.66
CA GLU A 8 -4.61 -14.42 -3.07
C GLU A 8 -3.64 -13.27 -3.26
N PRO A 9 -2.69 -13.37 -4.21
CA PRO A 9 -1.78 -12.26 -4.45
C PRO A 9 -2.55 -11.03 -4.92
N ILE A 10 -2.17 -9.90 -4.36
CA ILE A 10 -2.72 -8.63 -4.78
C ILE A 10 -1.93 -8.16 -5.99
N VAL A 11 -2.62 -7.80 -7.07
CA VAL A 11 -1.98 -7.25 -8.26
C VAL A 11 -2.03 -5.73 -8.16
N ILE A 12 -0.86 -5.11 -8.20
CA ILE A 12 -0.72 -3.65 -8.08
C ILE A 12 -0.29 -3.09 -9.42
N ASP A 13 -1.04 -2.11 -9.91
CA ASP A 13 -0.71 -1.41 -11.15
C ASP A 13 0.42 -0.41 -10.89
N LEU A 14 1.43 -0.45 -11.76
CA LEU A 14 2.60 0.42 -11.67
C LEU A 14 2.56 1.45 -12.79
N PRO A 15 3.36 2.53 -12.69
CA PRO A 15 3.47 3.49 -13.77
C PRO A 15 3.93 2.82 -15.06
N GLY A 16 3.44 3.30 -16.20
CA GLY A 16 3.83 2.75 -17.50
C GLY A 16 3.03 1.56 -17.96
N GLY A 17 1.95 1.21 -17.25
CA GLY A 17 1.09 0.10 -17.65
C GLY A 17 1.56 -1.27 -17.18
N GLU A 18 2.60 -1.32 -16.39
CA GLU A 18 3.08 -2.57 -15.80
C GLU A 18 2.28 -2.91 -14.55
N SER A 19 2.39 -4.16 -14.11
CA SER A 19 1.77 -4.59 -12.86
C SER A 19 2.69 -5.57 -12.13
N ILE A 20 2.46 -5.73 -10.83
CA ILE A 20 3.26 -6.62 -10.01
C ILE A 20 2.34 -7.36 -9.04
N GLU A 21 2.61 -8.64 -8.83
CA GLU A 21 1.93 -9.41 -7.79
C GLU A 21 2.71 -9.28 -6.50
N VAL A 22 2.02 -8.84 -5.44
CA VAL A 22 2.61 -8.76 -4.11
C VAL A 22 2.30 -10.04 -3.37
N ASN A 23 3.34 -10.74 -2.99
CA ASN A 23 3.18 -11.92 -2.14
C ASN A 23 4.22 -11.87 -1.03
N ASN A 24 4.02 -12.69 -0.02
CA ASN A 24 4.83 -12.63 1.19
C ASN A 24 6.23 -13.24 1.03
N SER A 25 6.55 -13.81 -0.13
CA SER A 25 7.86 -14.44 -0.32
C SER A 25 8.95 -13.45 -0.69
N HIS A 26 8.60 -12.34 -1.35
CA HIS A 26 9.58 -11.35 -1.81
C HIS A 26 9.38 -9.97 -1.19
N TRP A 27 8.16 -9.65 -0.78
CA TRP A 27 7.83 -8.34 -0.24
C TRP A 27 7.38 -8.48 1.20
N THR A 28 8.06 -7.79 2.11
CA THR A 28 7.70 -7.77 3.53
C THR A 28 7.02 -6.46 3.84
N GLU A 29 5.81 -6.52 4.36
CA GLU A 29 5.11 -5.31 4.78
C GLU A 29 5.83 -4.67 5.96
N ILE A 30 6.16 -3.40 5.84
CA ILE A 30 6.82 -2.63 6.90
C ILE A 30 5.82 -1.76 7.62
N ALA A 31 4.90 -1.14 6.88
CA ALA A 31 3.91 -0.24 7.46
C ALA A 31 2.67 -0.20 6.61
N SER A 32 1.52 -0.01 7.25
CA SER A 32 0.28 0.23 6.53
C SER A 32 -0.64 1.11 7.36
N ALA A 33 -1.58 1.76 6.69
CA ALA A 33 -2.64 2.51 7.32
C ALA A 33 -3.88 2.39 6.44
N ASP A 34 -5.04 2.38 7.07
CA ASP A 34 -6.28 2.26 6.33
C ASP A 34 -7.31 3.26 6.85
N TRP A 35 -8.32 3.48 6.05
CA TRP A 35 -9.44 4.36 6.37
C TRP A 35 -10.71 3.79 5.76
N ASN A 36 -11.74 3.76 6.55
CA ASN A 36 -13.06 3.31 6.13
C ASN A 36 -14.01 4.49 6.21
N HIS A 37 -14.87 4.61 5.23
CA HIS A 37 -15.86 5.70 5.21
C HIS A 37 -17.19 5.18 4.71
N LEU A 38 -18.24 5.42 5.50
CA LEU A 38 -19.59 5.11 5.10
C LEU A 38 -20.15 6.32 4.36
N ARG A 39 -20.60 6.07 3.13
CA ARG A 39 -21.22 7.10 2.28
C ARG A 39 -22.67 6.72 2.03
N ASP A 40 -23.44 7.65 1.45
CA ASP A 40 -24.85 7.41 1.11
C ASP A 40 -24.99 6.24 0.16
N ASP A 41 -24.03 6.06 -0.73
CA ASP A 41 -24.03 4.99 -1.72
C ASP A 41 -23.28 3.74 -1.25
N GLY A 42 -22.84 3.71 0.00
CA GLY A 42 -22.21 2.53 0.58
C GLY A 42 -20.88 2.81 1.24
N PHE A 43 -20.07 1.77 1.33
CA PHE A 43 -18.84 1.74 2.12
C PHE A 43 -17.62 1.81 1.19
N VAL A 44 -16.65 2.65 1.54
CA VAL A 44 -15.39 2.79 0.80
C VAL A 44 -14.23 2.57 1.76
N GLN A 45 -13.25 1.82 1.32
CA GLN A 45 -12.05 1.55 2.11
C GLN A 45 -10.79 1.87 1.31
N TRP A 46 -9.86 2.58 1.93
CA TRP A 46 -8.52 2.83 1.39
C TRP A 46 -7.51 2.14 2.29
N THR A 47 -6.53 1.49 1.68
CA THR A 47 -5.40 0.90 2.41
C THR A 47 -4.12 1.35 1.71
N GLN A 48 -3.19 1.92 2.48
CA GLN A 48 -1.90 2.35 1.96
C GLN A 48 -0.80 1.57 2.66
N THR A 49 0.13 1.01 1.90
CA THR A 49 1.10 0.06 2.42
C THR A 49 2.49 0.36 1.86
N ILE A 50 3.50 0.14 2.69
CA ILE A 50 4.91 0.22 2.31
C ILE A 50 5.55 -1.13 2.60
N CYS A 51 6.15 -1.72 1.57
CA CYS A 51 6.81 -3.02 1.67
C CYS A 51 8.28 -2.89 1.28
N ARG A 52 9.10 -3.81 1.79
CA ARG A 52 10.51 -3.91 1.40
C ARG A 52 10.75 -5.22 0.69
N HIS A 53 11.46 -5.16 -0.43
CA HIS A 53 11.93 -6.36 -1.12
C HIS A 53 13.16 -6.92 -0.43
N GLU A 54 13.40 -8.22 -0.57
CA GLU A 54 14.58 -8.87 0.02
C GLU A 54 15.89 -8.24 -0.42
N TYR A 55 15.91 -7.56 -1.57
CA TYR A 55 17.10 -6.85 -2.06
C TYR A 55 17.08 -5.35 -1.72
N GLY A 56 16.16 -4.92 -0.87
CA GLY A 56 16.15 -3.56 -0.35
C GLY A 56 15.27 -2.56 -1.12
N ARG A 57 14.78 -2.93 -2.30
CA ARG A 57 13.84 -2.03 -3.00
C ARG A 57 12.57 -1.85 -2.18
N ILE A 58 11.90 -0.73 -2.41
CA ILE A 58 10.71 -0.36 -1.65
C ILE A 58 9.52 -0.33 -2.60
N LEU A 59 8.42 -0.96 -2.20
CA LEU A 59 7.15 -0.86 -2.93
C LEU A 59 6.18 -0.06 -2.06
N VAL A 60 5.67 1.03 -2.61
CA VAL A 60 4.61 1.81 -1.99
C VAL A 60 3.36 1.62 -2.83
N TYR A 61 2.24 1.25 -2.20
CA TYR A 61 1.01 1.08 -2.97
C TYR A 61 -0.21 1.49 -2.16
N VAL A 62 -1.29 1.74 -2.89
CA VAL A 62 -2.59 2.02 -2.30
C VAL A 62 -3.63 1.13 -2.97
N VAL A 63 -4.56 0.65 -2.17
CA VAL A 63 -5.69 -0.17 -2.63
C VAL A 63 -6.96 0.56 -2.26
N LEU A 64 -7.83 0.76 -3.22
CA LEU A 64 -9.14 1.35 -3.01
C LEU A 64 -10.19 0.28 -3.27
N LEU A 65 -10.99 0.00 -2.26
CA LEU A 65 -12.15 -0.87 -2.38
C LEU A 65 -13.39 0.02 -2.35
N PRO A 66 -13.96 0.33 -3.53
CA PRO A 66 -15.17 1.16 -3.58
C PRO A 66 -16.42 0.32 -3.35
N THR A 67 -17.56 1.00 -3.20
CA THR A 67 -18.85 0.35 -3.01
C THR A 67 -19.17 -0.65 -4.11
N SER A 68 -18.76 -0.35 -5.34
CA SER A 68 -18.99 -1.24 -6.49
C SER A 68 -18.31 -2.59 -6.36
N GLY A 69 -17.34 -2.71 -5.46
CA GLY A 69 -16.60 -3.95 -5.27
C GLY A 69 -15.45 -4.16 -6.25
N ILE A 70 -15.25 -3.26 -7.19
CA ILE A 70 -14.12 -3.36 -8.13
C ILE A 70 -12.90 -2.71 -7.51
N LEU A 71 -11.92 -3.54 -7.18
CA LEU A 71 -10.70 -3.10 -6.53
C LEU A 71 -9.86 -2.24 -7.48
N LYS A 72 -9.37 -1.13 -6.99
CA LYS A 72 -8.44 -0.26 -7.73
C LYS A 72 -7.12 -0.21 -6.98
N THR A 73 -6.03 -0.29 -7.71
CA THR A 73 -4.69 -0.27 -7.10
C THR A 73 -3.76 0.66 -7.87
N ALA A 74 -2.76 1.17 -7.18
CA ALA A 74 -1.65 1.88 -7.80
C ALA A 74 -0.44 1.77 -6.90
N GLY A 75 0.73 1.67 -7.49
CA GLY A 75 1.96 1.56 -6.72
C GLY A 75 3.16 2.11 -7.46
N GLU A 76 4.26 2.24 -6.74
CA GLU A 76 5.56 2.64 -7.28
C GLU A 76 6.63 1.81 -6.60
N ILE A 77 7.63 1.41 -7.38
CA ILE A 77 8.82 0.75 -6.83
C ILE A 77 9.94 1.76 -6.78
N LEU A 78 10.55 1.88 -5.59
CA LEU A 78 11.61 2.87 -5.36
C LEU A 78 12.93 2.15 -5.06
N PRO A 79 14.07 2.75 -5.41
CA PRO A 79 15.37 2.21 -5.03
C PRO A 79 15.52 2.13 -3.52
N ALA A 80 16.39 1.23 -3.07
CA ALA A 80 16.71 1.11 -1.65
C ALA A 80 17.21 2.46 -1.11
N GLY A 81 16.78 2.81 0.10
CA GLY A 81 17.21 4.04 0.75
C GLY A 81 16.48 5.30 0.31
N THR A 82 15.52 5.19 -0.60
CA THR A 82 14.73 6.34 -1.04
C THR A 82 13.76 6.78 0.05
N ASP A 83 13.59 8.10 0.21
CA ASP A 83 12.55 8.64 1.10
C ASP A 83 11.19 8.36 0.45
N VAL A 84 10.29 7.74 1.20
CA VAL A 84 9.00 7.30 0.66
C VAL A 84 7.93 8.39 0.67
N THR A 85 8.19 9.53 1.31
CA THR A 85 7.17 10.55 1.57
C THR A 85 6.47 11.00 0.29
N ASP A 86 7.24 11.38 -0.73
CA ASP A 86 6.65 11.91 -1.96
C ASP A 86 5.81 10.85 -2.68
N ALA A 87 6.30 9.62 -2.73
CA ALA A 87 5.57 8.55 -3.40
C ALA A 87 4.26 8.23 -2.68
N VAL A 88 4.31 8.16 -1.35
CA VAL A 88 3.13 7.91 -0.53
C VAL A 88 2.07 9.00 -0.77
N GLU A 89 2.51 10.26 -0.79
CA GLU A 89 1.58 11.37 -0.98
C GLU A 89 1.01 11.43 -2.40
N ARG A 90 1.83 11.16 -3.42
CA ARG A 90 1.34 11.13 -4.80
C ARG A 90 0.26 10.06 -4.98
N LEU A 91 0.49 8.87 -4.44
CA LEU A 91 -0.47 7.78 -4.55
C LEU A 91 -1.75 8.08 -3.78
N ALA A 92 -1.63 8.71 -2.62
CA ALA A 92 -2.79 9.12 -1.84
C ALA A 92 -3.66 10.12 -2.62
N GLN A 93 -3.03 11.10 -3.25
CA GLN A 93 -3.76 12.11 -4.04
C GLN A 93 -4.48 11.47 -5.23
N ARG A 94 -3.89 10.47 -5.83
CA ARG A 94 -4.46 9.80 -7.00
C ARG A 94 -5.83 9.19 -6.71
N PHE A 95 -6.05 8.70 -5.50
CA PHE A 95 -7.31 8.07 -5.09
C PHE A 95 -8.08 8.89 -4.05
N ASP A 96 -7.74 10.15 -3.87
CA ASP A 96 -8.39 11.03 -2.90
C ASP A 96 -8.38 10.44 -1.49
N VAL A 97 -7.28 9.80 -1.12
CA VAL A 97 -7.12 9.21 0.20
C VAL A 97 -7.09 10.34 1.24
N PRO A 98 -7.86 10.22 2.33
CA PRO A 98 -7.80 11.25 3.39
C PRO A 98 -6.38 11.45 3.90
N SER A 99 -5.99 12.69 4.15
CA SER A 99 -4.60 13.06 4.44
C SER A 99 -4.01 12.39 5.67
N ASN A 100 -4.85 11.98 6.62
CA ASN A 100 -4.36 11.28 7.81
C ASN A 100 -3.84 9.87 7.49
N VAL A 101 -4.26 9.26 6.39
CA VAL A 101 -3.81 7.91 6.02
C VAL A 101 -2.35 7.90 5.57
N PRO A 102 -1.95 8.72 4.58
CA PRO A 102 -0.53 8.77 4.21
C PRO A 102 0.35 9.24 5.38
N TYR A 103 -0.12 10.20 6.17
CA TYR A 103 0.61 10.66 7.34
C TYR A 103 0.89 9.50 8.30
N SER A 104 -0.15 8.73 8.65
CA SER A 104 0.01 7.61 9.57
C SER A 104 0.92 6.52 9.00
N CYS A 105 0.78 6.23 7.72
CA CYS A 105 1.59 5.23 7.05
C CYS A 105 3.07 5.60 7.11
N ILE A 106 3.40 6.86 6.80
CA ILE A 106 4.78 7.37 6.84
C ILE A 106 5.34 7.30 8.25
N GLN A 107 4.55 7.71 9.26
CA GLN A 107 5.02 7.67 10.65
C GLN A 107 5.29 6.25 11.11
N ARG A 108 4.43 5.32 10.76
CA ARG A 108 4.63 3.91 11.09
C ARG A 108 5.86 3.33 10.40
N TYR A 109 6.10 3.71 9.16
CA TYR A 109 7.29 3.29 8.42
C TYR A 109 8.56 3.79 9.09
N ARG A 110 8.60 5.08 9.45
CA ARG A 110 9.76 5.68 10.12
C ARG A 110 10.02 5.01 11.47
N ARG A 111 8.96 4.70 12.22
CA ARG A 111 9.09 4.00 13.49
C ARG A 111 9.68 2.61 13.28
N ALA A 112 9.18 1.87 12.29
CA ALA A 112 9.66 0.52 12.01
C ALA A 112 11.15 0.54 11.64
N LEU A 113 11.60 1.54 10.87
CA LEU A 113 13.01 1.66 10.53
C LEU A 113 13.87 1.92 11.76
N ARG A 114 13.39 2.75 12.69
CA ARG A 114 14.14 3.01 13.93
C ARG A 114 14.22 1.77 14.80
N GLU A 115 13.14 1.03 14.90
CA GLU A 115 13.07 -0.16 15.77
C GLU A 115 13.87 -1.33 15.20
N SER A 116 14.14 -1.35 13.89
CA SER A 116 14.89 -2.43 13.26
C SER A 116 16.40 -2.28 13.35
N ARG A 117 16.90 -1.22 13.97
CA ARG A 117 18.32 -0.96 14.13
C ARG A 117 18.89 -1.62 15.36
#